data_d57c6f7e74450f071f5783247a6d2d8c
#
_entry.id   d57c6f7e74450f071f5783247a6d2d8c
#
_cell.length_a   1.000
_cell.length_b   1.000
_cell.length_c   1.000
_cell.angle_alpha   90.00
_cell.angle_beta   90.00
_cell.angle_gamma   90.00
#
_symmetry.space_group_name_H-M   'P 1'
#
loop_
_entity.id
_entity.type
_entity.pdbx_description
1 polymer ?
#
loop_
_entity_poly.entity_id
_entity_poly.type
_entity_poly.pdbx_seq_one_letter_code
_entity_poly.pdbx_strand_id
1 'polypeptide(L)'
;MKKILRLVKIIFLMCISIIFFGTGAVFIYHNCQLKMESKLMNNKGELVNFDNKKVNVYNEGSGEDTFVFMAGSGIAAPVYELKGLYSKFSKENKISVIERAGYGYSDVFQDDRDIDTILEQTREALIRSGNKPPYILVPHSLSGIEAIYWAQKYPSEVKGIIALDIGLPKQYVTNKIGMVDSLKIKGMNILTKIGFQRLAPSITYNPEVILQSFLNEQEKDVYKALTYKRAFNDDMKQELLQSYNNGKKSNSLSIPKETPMLFIDAIARQYKDSKYTRQKNKDYKEFASKLLIADVKIIEGTHSIYLYAPDEIYKIAMDFIKNKVVKN
;
A
#
# COMPACT_ATOMS: atom_id res chain seq x y z
N MET A 1 21.28 44.51 -28.54
CA MET A 1 20.91 43.08 -28.75
C MET A 1 22.02 42.10 -28.33
N LYS A 2 23.23 42.08 -28.89
CA LYS A 2 24.30 41.10 -28.56
C LYS A 2 24.68 41.04 -27.08
N LYS A 3 24.74 42.18 -26.34
CA LYS A 3 25.04 42.20 -24.89
C LYS A 3 23.95 41.55 -24.06
N ILE A 4 22.65 41.79 -24.37
CA ILE A 4 21.51 41.21 -23.69
C ILE A 4 21.50 39.70 -23.89
N LEU A 5 21.72 39.23 -25.13
CA LEU A 5 21.78 37.80 -25.44
C LEU A 5 22.92 37.08 -24.67
N ARG A 6 24.06 37.75 -24.52
CA ARG A 6 25.19 37.22 -23.73
C ARG A 6 24.85 37.13 -22.25
N LEU A 7 24.18 38.15 -21.70
CA LEU A 7 23.74 38.15 -20.30
C LEU A 7 22.71 37.00 -20.03
N VAL A 8 21.70 36.85 -20.90
CA VAL A 8 20.71 35.78 -20.81
C VAL A 8 21.40 34.40 -20.85
N LYS A 9 22.38 34.20 -21.74
CA LYS A 9 23.15 32.97 -21.81
C LYS A 9 23.94 32.71 -20.53
N ILE A 10 24.55 33.72 -19.92
CA ILE A 10 25.30 33.56 -18.66
C ILE A 10 24.34 33.19 -17.52
N ILE A 11 23.22 33.90 -17.39
CA ILE A 11 22.20 33.59 -16.37
C ILE A 11 21.69 32.15 -16.55
N PHE A 12 21.38 31.75 -17.77
CA PHE A 12 20.93 30.40 -18.08
C PHE A 12 21.96 29.34 -17.68
N LEU A 13 23.25 29.53 -18.00
CA LEU A 13 24.32 28.62 -17.61
C LEU A 13 24.52 28.60 -16.10
N MET A 14 24.41 29.74 -15.40
CA MET A 14 24.45 29.80 -13.95
C MET A 14 23.28 28.99 -13.32
N CYS A 15 22.06 29.15 -13.83
CA CYS A 15 20.91 28.39 -13.38
C CYS A 15 21.11 26.87 -13.55
N ILE A 16 21.60 26.47 -14.73
CA ILE A 16 21.93 25.05 -14.98
C ILE A 16 22.98 24.54 -13.99
N SER A 17 24.04 25.33 -13.76
CA SER A 17 25.10 24.95 -12.80
C SER A 17 24.56 24.81 -11.38
N ILE A 18 23.73 25.73 -10.91
CA ILE A 18 23.09 25.67 -9.59
C ILE A 18 22.21 24.43 -9.47
N ILE A 19 21.39 24.12 -10.49
CA ILE A 19 20.55 22.91 -10.51
C ILE A 19 21.43 21.67 -10.47
N PHE A 20 22.49 21.60 -11.27
CA PHE A 20 23.37 20.43 -11.36
C PHE A 20 24.09 20.16 -10.02
N PHE A 21 24.75 21.19 -9.46
CA PHE A 21 25.45 21.04 -8.18
C PHE A 21 24.51 20.83 -7.01
N GLY A 22 23.36 21.51 -6.99
CA GLY A 22 22.31 21.33 -5.98
C GLY A 22 21.74 19.91 -6.00
N THR A 23 21.43 19.37 -7.18
CA THR A 23 20.96 17.99 -7.36
C THR A 23 22.03 16.99 -6.89
N GLY A 24 23.30 17.22 -7.27
CA GLY A 24 24.43 16.39 -6.81
C GLY A 24 24.58 16.38 -5.29
N ALA A 25 24.49 17.55 -4.66
CA ALA A 25 24.53 17.67 -3.20
C ALA A 25 23.38 16.91 -2.49
N VAL A 26 22.15 17.03 -3.00
CA VAL A 26 20.98 16.28 -2.49
C VAL A 26 21.19 14.77 -2.64
N PHE A 27 21.70 14.32 -3.78
CA PHE A 27 21.98 12.90 -4.03
C PHE A 27 23.04 12.35 -3.06
N ILE A 28 24.16 13.07 -2.87
CA ILE A 28 25.21 12.67 -1.92
C ILE A 28 24.65 12.63 -0.49
N TYR A 29 23.94 13.69 -0.08
CA TYR A 29 23.30 13.74 1.24
C TYR A 29 22.36 12.56 1.46
N HIS A 30 21.47 12.27 0.50
CA HIS A 30 20.54 11.16 0.59
C HIS A 30 21.26 9.82 0.79
N ASN A 31 22.29 9.53 -0.01
CA ASN A 31 23.04 8.27 0.11
C ASN A 31 23.82 8.16 1.42
N CYS A 32 24.39 9.27 1.93
CA CYS A 32 25.02 9.29 3.25
C CYS A 32 24.00 8.98 4.35
N GLN A 33 22.81 9.59 4.29
CA GLN A 33 21.74 9.33 5.25
C GLN A 33 21.26 7.88 5.18
N LEU A 34 21.03 7.31 3.98
CA LEU A 34 20.65 5.90 3.83
C LEU A 34 21.65 4.96 4.48
N LYS A 35 22.96 5.25 4.37
CA LYS A 35 24.02 4.45 5.01
C LYS A 35 23.97 4.57 6.54
N MET A 36 23.70 5.74 7.09
CA MET A 36 23.56 5.93 8.54
C MET A 36 22.29 5.25 9.06
N GLU A 37 21.17 5.46 8.38
CA GLU A 37 19.86 4.92 8.74
C GLU A 37 19.80 3.39 8.61
N SER A 38 20.61 2.78 7.75
CA SER A 38 20.66 1.33 7.61
C SER A 38 21.02 0.61 8.93
N LYS A 39 21.73 1.28 9.84
CA LYS A 39 22.07 0.75 11.17
C LYS A 39 20.86 0.65 12.10
N LEU A 40 19.79 1.41 11.83
CA LEU A 40 18.53 1.37 12.58
C LEU A 40 17.62 0.23 12.12
N MET A 41 17.84 -0.27 10.89
CA MET A 41 16.91 -1.19 10.21
C MET A 41 17.19 -2.64 10.59
N ASN A 42 16.81 -3.02 11.80
CA ASN A 42 16.74 -4.44 12.17
C ASN A 42 15.46 -5.02 11.59
N ASN A 43 15.58 -6.06 10.76
CA ASN A 43 14.44 -6.68 10.10
C ASN A 43 13.41 -7.14 11.14
N LYS A 44 12.14 -6.79 10.90
CA LYS A 44 10.99 -7.36 11.59
C LYS A 44 10.27 -8.28 10.60
N GLY A 45 10.21 -9.56 10.91
CA GLY A 45 9.58 -10.57 10.08
C GLY A 45 10.57 -11.57 9.48
N GLU A 46 10.07 -12.42 8.61
CA GLU A 46 10.82 -13.44 7.90
C GLU A 46 11.09 -12.99 6.46
N LEU A 47 12.35 -13.01 6.06
CA LEU A 47 12.77 -12.70 4.70
C LEU A 47 12.74 -13.98 3.85
N VAL A 48 11.69 -14.14 3.07
CA VAL A 48 11.50 -15.24 2.13
C VAL A 48 12.28 -14.98 0.85
N ASN A 49 13.15 -15.92 0.46
CA ASN A 49 14.00 -15.78 -0.72
C ASN A 49 13.21 -16.07 -2.01
N PHE A 50 13.40 -15.22 -3.01
CA PHE A 50 12.96 -15.39 -4.40
C PHE A 50 14.20 -15.18 -5.28
N ASP A 51 14.85 -16.25 -5.66
CA ASP A 51 16.17 -16.21 -6.33
C ASP A 51 17.16 -15.30 -5.57
N ASN A 52 17.53 -14.15 -6.15
CA ASN A 52 18.45 -13.18 -5.52
C ASN A 52 17.73 -12.07 -4.75
N LYS A 53 16.40 -12.12 -4.61
CA LYS A 53 15.58 -11.10 -3.95
C LYS A 53 14.82 -11.68 -2.77
N LYS A 54 14.36 -10.81 -1.88
CA LYS A 54 13.66 -11.22 -0.65
C LYS A 54 12.37 -10.44 -0.48
N VAL A 55 11.33 -11.15 -0.05
CA VAL A 55 10.06 -10.59 0.39
C VAL A 55 9.93 -10.78 1.89
N ASN A 56 9.58 -9.73 2.60
CA ASN A 56 9.38 -9.78 4.05
C ASN A 56 7.93 -10.09 4.40
N VAL A 57 7.75 -11.04 5.32
CA VAL A 57 6.46 -11.38 5.93
C VAL A 57 6.60 -11.23 7.45
N TYR A 58 5.86 -10.30 8.02
CA TYR A 58 5.79 -10.13 9.47
C TYR A 58 4.60 -10.92 10.03
N ASN A 59 4.87 -11.86 10.92
CA ASN A 59 3.85 -12.68 11.59
C ASN A 59 3.79 -12.32 13.09
N GLU A 60 2.58 -12.22 13.64
CA GLU A 60 2.34 -11.95 15.07
C GLU A 60 1.06 -12.64 15.52
N GLY A 61 0.96 -12.94 16.83
CA GLY A 61 -0.20 -13.57 17.41
C GLY A 61 -0.33 -15.06 17.09
N SER A 62 -1.43 -15.64 17.56
CA SER A 62 -1.77 -17.04 17.34
C SER A 62 -3.29 -17.18 17.28
N GLY A 63 -3.79 -18.20 16.57
CA GLY A 63 -5.21 -18.44 16.39
C GLY A 63 -5.46 -19.33 15.19
N GLU A 64 -6.71 -19.70 15.00
CA GLU A 64 -7.13 -20.54 13.88
C GLU A 64 -7.08 -19.78 12.55
N ASP A 65 -7.57 -18.54 12.56
CA ASP A 65 -7.61 -17.69 11.38
C ASP A 65 -6.33 -16.84 11.23
N THR A 66 -5.83 -16.76 9.99
CA THR A 66 -4.73 -15.86 9.64
C THR A 66 -5.26 -14.64 8.88
N PHE A 67 -5.14 -13.47 9.48
CA PHE A 67 -5.48 -12.19 8.84
C PHE A 67 -4.27 -11.65 8.09
N VAL A 68 -4.38 -11.51 6.77
CA VAL A 68 -3.29 -11.02 5.90
C VAL A 68 -3.51 -9.55 5.59
N PHE A 69 -2.69 -8.68 6.19
CA PHE A 69 -2.72 -7.24 5.96
C PHE A 69 -1.93 -6.88 4.70
N MET A 70 -2.61 -6.21 3.78
CA MET A 70 -2.10 -5.87 2.44
C MET A 70 -2.11 -4.35 2.26
N ALA A 71 -0.94 -3.76 2.25
CA ALA A 71 -0.78 -2.31 2.17
C ALA A 71 -1.22 -1.73 0.81
N GLY A 72 -1.75 -0.51 0.81
CA GLY A 72 -2.01 0.26 -0.38
C GLY A 72 -0.74 0.75 -1.07
N SER A 73 -0.89 1.35 -2.26
CA SER A 73 0.24 1.95 -2.98
C SER A 73 0.85 3.10 -2.16
N GLY A 74 2.18 3.15 -2.12
CA GLY A 74 2.92 4.24 -1.46
C GLY A 74 3.09 4.08 0.06
N ILE A 75 2.49 3.08 0.70
CA ILE A 75 2.73 2.75 2.12
C ILE A 75 4.10 2.09 2.24
N ALA A 76 5.15 2.91 2.33
CA ALA A 76 6.53 2.46 2.20
C ALA A 76 7.02 1.52 3.32
N ALA A 77 6.39 1.53 4.49
CA ALA A 77 6.76 0.71 5.65
C ALA A 77 5.53 0.07 6.33
N PRO A 78 4.88 -0.92 5.68
CA PRO A 78 3.61 -1.51 6.10
C PRO A 78 3.58 -2.02 7.54
N VAL A 79 4.62 -2.72 7.99
CA VAL A 79 4.72 -3.28 9.35
C VAL A 79 4.57 -2.19 10.41
N TYR A 80 5.05 -0.98 10.15
CA TYR A 80 4.93 0.13 11.10
C TYR A 80 3.63 0.90 10.91
N GLU A 81 3.27 1.20 9.68
CA GLU A 81 2.12 2.05 9.39
C GLU A 81 0.78 1.39 9.74
N LEU A 82 0.66 0.07 9.54
CA LEU A 82 -0.55 -0.68 9.86
C LEU A 82 -0.59 -1.19 11.32
N LYS A 83 0.46 -0.92 12.13
CA LYS A 83 0.61 -1.48 13.47
C LYS A 83 -0.56 -1.15 14.40
N GLY A 84 -1.07 0.08 14.34
CA GLY A 84 -2.22 0.49 15.14
C GLY A 84 -3.45 -0.39 14.96
N LEU A 85 -3.66 -0.90 13.75
CA LEU A 85 -4.77 -1.79 13.42
C LEU A 85 -4.41 -3.26 13.68
N TYR A 86 -3.34 -3.80 13.06
CA TYR A 86 -3.10 -5.24 13.15
C TYR A 86 -2.83 -5.72 14.57
N SER A 87 -2.27 -4.87 15.45
CA SER A 87 -2.05 -5.22 16.86
C SER A 87 -3.34 -5.39 17.68
N LYS A 88 -4.50 -4.96 17.15
CA LYS A 88 -5.80 -5.31 17.74
C LYS A 88 -6.17 -6.75 17.42
N PHE A 89 -5.91 -7.17 16.18
CA PHE A 89 -6.20 -8.53 15.70
C PHE A 89 -5.24 -9.56 16.30
N SER A 90 -3.95 -9.25 16.45
CA SER A 90 -2.93 -10.18 16.92
C SER A 90 -3.11 -10.65 18.38
N LYS A 91 -3.98 -10.00 19.15
CA LYS A 91 -4.28 -10.40 20.53
C LYS A 91 -4.99 -11.75 20.61
N GLU A 92 -5.83 -12.06 19.64
CA GLU A 92 -6.70 -13.26 19.63
C GLU A 92 -6.58 -14.06 18.33
N ASN A 93 -5.86 -13.54 17.34
CA ASN A 93 -5.74 -14.15 16.03
C ASN A 93 -4.29 -14.15 15.54
N LYS A 94 -3.99 -15.02 14.58
CA LYS A 94 -2.74 -14.90 13.83
C LYS A 94 -2.87 -13.81 12.78
N ILE A 95 -1.87 -12.94 12.69
CA ILE A 95 -1.78 -11.93 11.63
C ILE A 95 -0.50 -12.11 10.82
N SER A 96 -0.58 -11.73 9.56
CA SER A 96 0.57 -11.58 8.67
C SER A 96 0.49 -10.22 7.97
N VAL A 97 1.58 -9.45 8.01
CA VAL A 97 1.72 -8.25 7.19
C VAL A 97 2.67 -8.58 6.06
N ILE A 98 2.16 -8.59 4.83
CA ILE A 98 2.98 -8.80 3.65
C ILE A 98 3.58 -7.47 3.16
N GLU A 99 4.90 -7.40 3.13
CA GLU A 99 5.62 -6.31 2.50
C GLU A 99 6.00 -6.75 1.08
N ARG A 100 5.17 -6.40 0.11
CA ARG A 100 5.41 -6.75 -1.31
C ARG A 100 6.78 -6.24 -1.78
N ALA A 101 7.24 -6.71 -2.93
CA ALA A 101 8.46 -6.20 -3.55
C ALA A 101 8.48 -4.67 -3.57
N GLY A 102 9.57 -4.07 -3.12
CA GLY A 102 9.73 -2.61 -2.99
C GLY A 102 9.18 -1.99 -1.69
N TYR A 103 8.51 -2.75 -0.83
CA TYR A 103 7.95 -2.25 0.44
C TYR A 103 8.77 -2.68 1.64
N GLY A 104 8.85 -1.85 2.66
CA GLY A 104 9.46 -2.15 3.95
C GLY A 104 10.85 -2.76 3.86
N TYR A 105 11.00 -3.95 4.42
CA TYR A 105 12.25 -4.69 4.39
C TYR A 105 12.46 -5.53 3.11
N SER A 106 11.44 -5.67 2.27
CA SER A 106 11.54 -6.40 0.99
C SER A 106 12.47 -5.70 0.00
N ASP A 107 13.09 -6.49 -0.87
CA ASP A 107 13.92 -5.94 -1.95
C ASP A 107 13.07 -5.28 -3.04
N VAL A 108 13.69 -4.42 -3.83
CA VAL A 108 13.12 -3.89 -5.08
C VAL A 108 13.41 -4.90 -6.18
N PHE A 109 12.35 -5.44 -6.81
CA PHE A 109 12.46 -6.50 -7.80
C PHE A 109 12.68 -5.96 -9.21
N GLN A 110 12.08 -4.80 -9.52
CA GLN A 110 12.13 -4.17 -10.83
C GLN A 110 11.46 -5.01 -11.92
N ASP A 111 10.48 -5.80 -11.55
CA ASP A 111 9.63 -6.55 -12.48
C ASP A 111 8.41 -5.73 -12.96
N ASP A 112 7.61 -6.29 -13.85
CA ASP A 112 6.46 -5.59 -14.46
C ASP A 112 5.30 -5.35 -13.50
N ARG A 113 5.31 -5.92 -12.31
CA ARG A 113 4.24 -5.80 -11.30
C ARG A 113 2.84 -6.04 -11.88
N ASP A 114 2.73 -6.97 -12.84
CA ASP A 114 1.42 -7.47 -13.23
C ASP A 114 0.77 -8.28 -12.09
N ILE A 115 -0.56 -8.37 -12.12
CA ILE A 115 -1.29 -8.89 -10.96
C ILE A 115 -1.05 -10.38 -10.71
N ASP A 116 -0.69 -11.18 -11.73
CA ASP A 116 -0.32 -12.59 -11.51
C ASP A 116 1.00 -12.67 -10.77
N THR A 117 2.01 -11.91 -11.21
CA THR A 117 3.31 -11.84 -10.54
C THR A 117 3.17 -11.38 -9.09
N ILE A 118 2.40 -10.31 -8.83
CA ILE A 118 2.15 -9.83 -7.47
C ILE A 118 1.49 -10.93 -6.63
N LEU A 119 0.42 -11.54 -7.14
CA LEU A 119 -0.34 -12.55 -6.41
C LEU A 119 0.49 -13.80 -6.10
N GLU A 120 1.22 -14.34 -7.09
CA GLU A 120 2.03 -15.53 -6.86
C GLU A 120 3.18 -15.27 -5.86
N GLN A 121 3.84 -14.10 -5.94
CA GLN A 121 4.85 -13.70 -4.95
C GLN A 121 4.24 -13.60 -3.54
N THR A 122 3.05 -12.99 -3.41
CA THR A 122 2.35 -12.86 -2.13
C THR A 122 2.00 -14.24 -1.55
N ARG A 123 1.40 -15.12 -2.36
CA ARG A 123 1.00 -16.48 -1.94
C ARG A 123 2.20 -17.32 -1.51
N GLU A 124 3.25 -17.33 -2.34
CA GLU A 124 4.47 -18.08 -2.07
C GLU A 124 5.17 -17.55 -0.81
N ALA A 125 5.27 -16.23 -0.65
CA ALA A 125 5.88 -15.64 0.54
C ALA A 125 5.13 -16.04 1.82
N LEU A 126 3.81 -16.01 1.82
CA LEU A 126 2.99 -16.41 2.96
C LEU A 126 3.17 -17.90 3.30
N ILE A 127 3.11 -18.80 2.31
CA ILE A 127 3.29 -20.24 2.52
C ILE A 127 4.68 -20.53 3.07
N ARG A 128 5.73 -19.94 2.49
CA ARG A 128 7.11 -20.18 2.88
C ARG A 128 7.49 -19.55 4.22
N SER A 129 6.73 -18.56 4.69
CA SER A 129 6.82 -18.00 6.05
C SER A 129 5.91 -18.72 7.06
N GLY A 130 5.46 -19.96 6.76
CA GLY A 130 4.72 -20.83 7.68
C GLY A 130 3.24 -20.50 7.82
N ASN A 131 2.67 -19.70 6.90
CA ASN A 131 1.24 -19.44 6.86
C ASN A 131 0.55 -20.45 5.94
N LYS A 132 -0.69 -20.81 6.26
CA LYS A 132 -1.49 -21.75 5.47
C LYS A 132 -2.86 -21.16 5.18
N PRO A 133 -3.36 -21.27 3.93
CA PRO A 133 -4.73 -20.90 3.62
C PRO A 133 -5.74 -21.84 4.32
N PRO A 134 -7.03 -21.44 4.45
CA PRO A 134 -7.58 -20.19 3.91
C PRO A 134 -7.28 -18.96 4.78
N TYR A 135 -7.14 -17.79 4.11
CA TYR A 135 -6.83 -16.52 4.76
C TYR A 135 -8.04 -15.60 4.85
N ILE A 136 -8.05 -14.70 5.83
CA ILE A 136 -8.89 -13.51 5.84
C ILE A 136 -8.01 -12.35 5.36
N LEU A 137 -8.29 -11.85 4.15
CA LEU A 137 -7.51 -10.76 3.56
C LEU A 137 -7.98 -9.41 4.09
N VAL A 138 -7.03 -8.54 4.43
CA VAL A 138 -7.29 -7.18 4.91
C VAL A 138 -6.57 -6.17 3.99
N PRO A 139 -7.07 -6.00 2.74
CA PRO A 139 -6.49 -5.07 1.78
C PRO A 139 -6.86 -3.63 2.10
N HIS A 140 -5.93 -2.71 1.81
CA HIS A 140 -6.17 -1.28 1.79
C HIS A 140 -5.92 -0.70 0.39
N SER A 141 -6.80 0.21 -0.09
CA SER A 141 -6.59 0.98 -1.32
C SER A 141 -6.31 0.09 -2.55
N LEU A 142 -5.16 0.26 -3.21
CA LEU A 142 -4.77 -0.45 -4.45
C LEU A 142 -4.72 -1.98 -4.27
N SER A 143 -4.33 -2.49 -3.09
CA SER A 143 -4.29 -3.93 -2.84
C SER A 143 -5.67 -4.60 -2.87
N GLY A 144 -6.75 -3.82 -2.94
CA GLY A 144 -8.09 -4.32 -3.20
C GLY A 144 -8.21 -5.09 -4.52
N ILE A 145 -7.47 -4.67 -5.57
CA ILE A 145 -7.44 -5.40 -6.84
C ILE A 145 -6.84 -6.80 -6.63
N GLU A 146 -5.71 -6.87 -5.91
CA GLU A 146 -5.01 -8.11 -5.61
C GLU A 146 -5.89 -9.07 -4.79
N ALA A 147 -6.53 -8.57 -3.72
CA ALA A 147 -7.38 -9.38 -2.86
C ALA A 147 -8.62 -9.94 -3.60
N ILE A 148 -9.28 -9.11 -4.42
CA ILE A 148 -10.42 -9.56 -5.24
C ILE A 148 -9.95 -10.58 -6.28
N TYR A 149 -8.82 -10.32 -6.96
CA TYR A 149 -8.25 -11.22 -7.95
C TYR A 149 -7.83 -12.56 -7.32
N TRP A 150 -7.30 -12.55 -6.09
CA TRP A 150 -6.99 -13.76 -5.35
C TRP A 150 -8.25 -14.61 -5.11
N ALA A 151 -9.31 -14.00 -4.60
CA ALA A 151 -10.59 -14.69 -4.39
C ALA A 151 -11.22 -15.22 -5.70
N GLN A 152 -10.96 -14.54 -6.82
CA GLN A 152 -11.41 -15.01 -8.15
C GLN A 152 -10.62 -16.23 -8.64
N LYS A 153 -9.29 -16.24 -8.47
CA LYS A 153 -8.41 -17.31 -8.98
C LYS A 153 -8.32 -18.52 -8.06
N TYR A 154 -8.31 -18.28 -6.75
CA TYR A 154 -8.08 -19.28 -5.73
C TYR A 154 -9.12 -19.15 -4.60
N PRO A 155 -10.41 -19.37 -4.88
CA PRO A 155 -11.49 -19.11 -3.91
C PRO A 155 -11.35 -19.94 -2.64
N SER A 156 -10.79 -21.14 -2.70
CA SER A 156 -10.55 -21.98 -1.51
C SER A 156 -9.46 -21.47 -0.58
N GLU A 157 -8.65 -20.51 -1.04
CA GLU A 157 -7.60 -19.91 -0.21
C GLU A 157 -8.06 -18.65 0.53
N VAL A 158 -9.26 -18.12 0.21
CA VAL A 158 -9.76 -16.87 0.77
C VAL A 158 -11.06 -17.12 1.55
N LYS A 159 -10.94 -17.14 2.88
CA LYS A 159 -12.07 -17.33 3.80
C LYS A 159 -12.98 -16.09 3.85
N GLY A 160 -12.43 -14.89 3.64
CA GLY A 160 -13.16 -13.64 3.59
C GLY A 160 -12.26 -12.45 3.32
N ILE A 161 -12.86 -11.28 3.04
CA ILE A 161 -12.13 -10.02 2.78
C ILE A 161 -12.70 -8.93 3.67
N ILE A 162 -11.83 -8.24 4.43
CA ILE A 162 -12.11 -7.01 5.16
C ILE A 162 -11.49 -5.85 4.38
N ALA A 163 -12.26 -5.24 3.51
CA ALA A 163 -11.79 -4.27 2.53
C ALA A 163 -11.74 -2.85 3.14
N LEU A 164 -10.54 -2.33 3.39
CA LEU A 164 -10.31 -1.01 3.98
C LEU A 164 -10.18 0.05 2.89
N ASP A 165 -11.24 0.74 2.59
CA ASP A 165 -11.30 1.83 1.59
C ASP A 165 -10.60 1.49 0.27
N ILE A 166 -10.88 0.30 -0.26
CA ILE A 166 -10.22 -0.25 -1.44
C ILE A 166 -10.68 0.39 -2.74
N GLY A 167 -9.83 0.33 -3.77
CA GLY A 167 -10.26 0.53 -5.14
C GLY A 167 -10.81 -0.77 -5.73
N LEU A 168 -12.02 -0.72 -6.29
CA LEU A 168 -12.61 -1.85 -7.03
C LEU A 168 -11.99 -1.97 -8.43
N PRO A 169 -11.83 -3.19 -9.00
CA PRO A 169 -11.24 -3.39 -10.33
C PRO A 169 -11.87 -2.50 -11.42
N LYS A 170 -13.20 -2.34 -11.43
CA LYS A 170 -13.94 -1.49 -12.37
C LYS A 170 -13.48 -0.02 -12.33
N GLN A 171 -13.13 0.51 -11.15
CA GLN A 171 -12.71 1.91 -11.00
C GLN A 171 -11.39 2.20 -11.71
N TYR A 172 -10.46 1.26 -11.71
CA TYR A 172 -9.17 1.39 -12.41
C TYR A 172 -9.34 1.28 -13.93
N VAL A 173 -10.32 0.52 -14.40
CA VAL A 173 -10.67 0.45 -15.84
C VAL A 173 -11.30 1.77 -16.30
N THR A 174 -12.16 2.37 -15.48
CA THR A 174 -12.83 3.63 -15.79
C THR A 174 -11.87 4.82 -15.73
N ASN A 175 -10.95 4.83 -14.78
CA ASN A 175 -10.02 5.93 -14.51
C ASN A 175 -8.60 5.58 -14.97
N LYS A 176 -8.44 5.29 -16.26
CA LYS A 176 -7.14 4.98 -16.84
C LYS A 176 -6.15 6.13 -16.64
N ILE A 177 -4.93 5.80 -16.21
CA ILE A 177 -3.82 6.76 -16.10
C ILE A 177 -3.49 7.33 -17.48
N GLY A 178 -3.63 8.64 -17.62
CA GLY A 178 -3.29 9.37 -18.84
C GLY A 178 -1.79 9.57 -19.03
N MET A 179 -1.39 10.06 -20.21
CA MET A 179 0.03 10.29 -20.52
C MET A 179 0.67 11.28 -19.51
N VAL A 180 -0.02 12.38 -19.18
CA VAL A 180 0.49 13.41 -18.26
C VAL A 180 0.73 12.82 -16.87
N ASP A 181 -0.22 12.01 -16.35
CA ASP A 181 -0.09 11.41 -15.04
C ASP A 181 0.99 10.31 -15.04
N SER A 182 1.14 9.57 -16.14
CA SER A 182 2.26 8.64 -16.33
C SER A 182 3.61 9.33 -16.28
N LEU A 183 3.74 10.53 -16.89
CA LEU A 183 4.96 11.32 -16.83
C LEU A 183 5.23 11.84 -15.40
N LYS A 184 4.20 12.31 -14.68
CA LYS A 184 4.34 12.72 -13.26
C LYS A 184 4.81 11.54 -12.39
N ILE A 185 4.22 10.36 -12.55
CA ILE A 185 4.59 9.12 -11.84
C ILE A 185 6.07 8.79 -12.09
N LYS A 186 6.52 8.82 -13.35
CA LYS A 186 7.93 8.58 -13.71
C LYS A 186 8.85 9.65 -13.15
N GLY A 187 8.46 10.92 -13.24
CA GLY A 187 9.22 12.05 -12.68
C GLY A 187 9.37 11.94 -11.17
N MET A 188 8.30 11.62 -10.44
CA MET A 188 8.35 11.40 -9.00
C MET A 188 9.31 10.27 -8.60
N ASN A 189 9.33 9.16 -9.34
CA ASN A 189 10.29 8.09 -9.11
C ASN A 189 11.76 8.52 -9.32
N ILE A 190 12.03 9.38 -10.32
CA ILE A 190 13.37 9.95 -10.53
C ILE A 190 13.75 10.85 -9.36
N LEU A 191 12.86 11.74 -8.94
CA LEU A 191 13.09 12.67 -7.83
C LEU A 191 13.38 11.91 -6.52
N THR A 192 12.67 10.82 -6.25
CA THR A 192 12.93 10.00 -5.04
C THR A 192 14.27 9.27 -5.11
N LYS A 193 14.71 8.80 -6.29
CA LYS A 193 16.06 8.21 -6.47
C LYS A 193 17.19 9.21 -6.21
N ILE A 194 16.95 10.49 -6.54
CA ILE A 194 17.90 11.57 -6.26
C ILE A 194 17.90 11.96 -4.78
N GLY A 195 16.79 11.75 -4.06
CA GLY A 195 16.68 12.08 -2.64
C GLY A 195 15.87 13.33 -2.33
N PHE A 196 15.16 13.90 -3.31
CA PHE A 196 14.36 15.11 -3.12
C PHE A 196 13.26 14.97 -2.06
N GLN A 197 12.78 13.74 -1.78
CA GLN A 197 11.85 13.45 -0.69
C GLN A 197 12.37 13.90 0.69
N ARG A 198 13.69 14.01 0.88
CA ARG A 198 14.28 14.49 2.14
C ARG A 198 14.09 15.99 2.37
N LEU A 199 13.84 16.74 1.29
CA LEU A 199 13.57 18.17 1.37
C LEU A 199 12.13 18.47 1.76
N ALA A 200 11.24 17.48 1.71
CA ALA A 200 9.83 17.59 2.04
C ALA A 200 9.36 16.40 2.92
N PRO A 201 9.83 16.32 4.18
CA PRO A 201 9.51 15.21 5.09
C PRO A 201 8.01 15.00 5.29
N SER A 202 7.24 16.07 5.39
CA SER A 202 5.79 16.04 5.66
C SER A 202 4.95 15.39 4.54
N ILE A 203 5.49 15.26 3.33
CA ILE A 203 4.84 14.56 2.23
C ILE A 203 5.49 13.20 1.92
N THR A 204 6.60 12.89 2.56
CA THR A 204 7.35 11.65 2.34
C THR A 204 6.85 10.52 3.23
N TYR A 205 6.64 10.80 4.50
CA TYR A 205 6.02 9.86 5.44
C TYR A 205 4.71 10.46 5.97
N ASN A 206 3.79 9.59 6.38
CA ASN A 206 2.54 10.02 6.95
C ASN A 206 2.79 10.56 8.38
N PRO A 207 2.63 11.88 8.64
CA PRO A 207 2.87 12.44 9.97
C PRO A 207 1.93 11.85 11.02
N GLU A 208 0.73 11.41 10.66
CA GLU A 208 -0.21 10.80 11.58
C GLU A 208 0.33 9.50 12.20
N VAL A 209 1.14 8.73 11.46
CA VAL A 209 1.81 7.54 12.00
C VAL A 209 2.77 7.91 13.13
N ILE A 210 3.46 9.05 13.01
CA ILE A 210 4.40 9.55 14.04
C ILE A 210 3.66 10.06 15.27
N LEU A 211 2.49 10.67 15.08
CA LEU A 211 1.67 11.22 16.17
C LEU A 211 0.94 10.14 16.96
N GLN A 212 0.73 8.95 16.38
CA GLN A 212 0.06 7.86 17.08
C GLN A 212 0.93 7.24 18.19
N SER A 213 0.27 6.74 19.23
CA SER A 213 0.94 6.14 20.40
C SER A 213 1.34 4.66 20.20
N PHE A 214 0.99 4.04 19.09
CA PHE A 214 1.26 2.61 18.85
C PHE A 214 2.71 2.30 18.43
N LEU A 215 3.50 3.32 18.05
CA LEU A 215 4.94 3.20 17.82
C LEU A 215 5.72 3.81 18.98
N ASN A 216 6.72 3.09 19.47
CA ASN A 216 7.73 3.69 20.36
C ASN A 216 8.71 4.56 19.55
N GLU A 217 9.57 5.35 20.23
CA GLU A 217 10.47 6.29 19.54
C GLU A 217 11.43 5.61 18.58
N GLN A 218 11.98 4.44 18.93
CA GLN A 218 12.85 3.68 18.05
C GLN A 218 12.10 3.22 16.79
N GLU A 219 10.86 2.77 16.92
CA GLU A 219 10.01 2.36 15.79
C GLU A 219 9.66 3.54 14.88
N LYS A 220 9.45 4.73 15.45
CA LYS A 220 9.23 5.96 14.66
C LYS A 220 10.46 6.30 13.80
N ASP A 221 11.66 6.16 14.36
CA ASP A 221 12.90 6.42 13.63
C ASP A 221 13.11 5.38 12.52
N VAL A 222 12.84 4.10 12.79
CA VAL A 222 12.90 3.04 11.77
C VAL A 222 11.83 3.27 10.68
N TYR A 223 10.61 3.65 11.04
CA TYR A 223 9.56 4.00 10.10
C TYR A 223 9.99 5.11 9.12
N LYS A 224 10.55 6.21 9.65
CA LYS A 224 11.09 7.30 8.82
C LYS A 224 12.21 6.83 7.91
N ALA A 225 13.16 6.08 8.45
CA ALA A 225 14.29 5.54 7.71
C ALA A 225 13.86 4.62 6.56
N LEU A 226 12.95 3.68 6.83
CA LEU A 226 12.36 2.81 5.79
C LEU A 226 11.59 3.62 4.75
N THR A 227 10.82 4.61 5.18
CA THR A 227 10.06 5.45 4.25
C THR A 227 11.00 6.21 3.30
N TYR A 228 12.10 6.77 3.80
CA TYR A 228 13.10 7.41 2.93
C TYR A 228 13.80 6.41 1.99
N LYS A 229 14.07 5.20 2.47
CA LYS A 229 14.71 4.15 1.68
C LYS A 229 13.81 3.61 0.57
N ARG A 230 12.49 3.50 0.84
CA ARG A 230 11.51 2.88 -0.05
C ARG A 230 10.63 3.88 -0.79
N ALA A 231 10.78 5.18 -0.53
CA ALA A 231 9.96 6.22 -1.13
C ALA A 231 9.82 6.02 -2.64
N PHE A 232 8.61 5.78 -3.07
CA PHE A 232 8.15 5.67 -4.45
C PHE A 232 9.17 5.06 -5.44
N ASN A 233 9.68 3.86 -5.11
CA ASN A 233 10.67 3.13 -5.90
C ASN A 233 10.10 2.52 -7.20
N ASP A 234 10.92 1.73 -7.91
CA ASP A 234 10.54 1.19 -9.22
C ASP A 234 9.33 0.26 -9.16
N ASP A 235 9.21 -0.57 -8.12
CA ASP A 235 8.07 -1.47 -7.99
C ASP A 235 6.78 -0.72 -7.71
N MET A 236 6.78 0.26 -6.79
CA MET A 236 5.62 1.13 -6.52
C MET A 236 5.19 1.92 -7.76
N LYS A 237 6.17 2.44 -8.52
CA LYS A 237 5.91 3.08 -9.82
C LYS A 237 5.20 2.12 -10.78
N GLN A 238 5.71 0.89 -10.91
CA GLN A 238 5.13 -0.09 -11.82
C GLN A 238 3.74 -0.56 -11.36
N GLU A 239 3.51 -0.76 -10.06
CA GLU A 239 2.17 -1.05 -9.53
C GLU A 239 1.13 -0.01 -9.96
N LEU A 240 1.47 1.29 -9.86
CA LEU A 240 0.56 2.34 -10.32
C LEU A 240 0.37 2.32 -11.83
N LEU A 241 1.44 2.22 -12.62
CA LEU A 241 1.35 2.20 -14.08
C LEU A 241 0.57 0.99 -14.59
N GLN A 242 0.66 -0.16 -13.92
CA GLN A 242 -0.06 -1.39 -14.23
C GLN A 242 -1.48 -1.43 -13.66
N SER A 243 -1.88 -0.48 -12.83
CA SER A 243 -3.18 -0.52 -12.15
C SER A 243 -4.37 -0.66 -13.11
N TYR A 244 -4.31 -0.03 -14.29
CA TYR A 244 -5.31 -0.20 -15.35
C TYR A 244 -5.36 -1.64 -15.88
N ASN A 245 -4.21 -2.22 -16.24
CA ASN A 245 -4.14 -3.58 -16.80
C ASN A 245 -4.52 -4.61 -15.74
N ASN A 246 -4.06 -4.43 -14.50
CA ASN A 246 -4.39 -5.27 -13.36
C ASN A 246 -5.88 -5.21 -13.03
N GLY A 247 -6.44 -4.00 -12.99
CA GLY A 247 -7.88 -3.80 -12.82
C GLY A 247 -8.70 -4.42 -13.95
N LYS A 248 -8.27 -4.26 -15.21
CA LYS A 248 -8.91 -4.87 -16.39
C LYS A 248 -8.91 -6.39 -16.31
N LYS A 249 -7.80 -7.00 -15.92
CA LYS A 249 -7.66 -8.45 -15.78
C LYS A 249 -8.62 -8.99 -14.71
N SER A 250 -8.64 -8.43 -13.51
CA SER A 250 -9.59 -8.80 -12.46
C SER A 250 -11.05 -8.52 -12.88
N ASN A 251 -11.33 -7.37 -13.51
CA ASN A 251 -12.69 -7.00 -13.95
C ASN A 251 -13.22 -7.90 -15.09
N SER A 252 -12.37 -8.64 -15.80
CA SER A 252 -12.78 -9.60 -16.84
C SER A 252 -13.18 -10.97 -16.27
N LEU A 253 -12.87 -11.24 -15.00
CA LEU A 253 -13.25 -12.48 -14.33
C LEU A 253 -14.62 -12.34 -13.66
N SER A 254 -15.24 -13.48 -13.37
CA SER A 254 -16.48 -13.53 -12.59
C SER A 254 -16.26 -12.99 -11.17
N ILE A 255 -17.26 -12.31 -10.63
CA ILE A 255 -17.26 -11.85 -9.25
C ILE A 255 -17.18 -13.08 -8.32
N PRO A 256 -16.34 -13.08 -7.28
CA PRO A 256 -16.19 -14.21 -6.36
C PRO A 256 -17.35 -14.23 -5.36
N LYS A 257 -18.53 -14.68 -5.84
CA LYS A 257 -19.81 -14.59 -5.14
C LYS A 257 -19.83 -15.25 -3.77
N GLU A 258 -19.09 -16.37 -3.65
CA GLU A 258 -19.02 -17.19 -2.44
C GLU A 258 -18.10 -16.60 -1.36
N THR A 259 -17.20 -15.67 -1.73
CA THR A 259 -16.27 -15.07 -0.77
C THR A 259 -16.96 -13.97 0.03
N PRO A 260 -17.13 -14.10 1.35
CA PRO A 260 -17.71 -13.05 2.19
C PRO A 260 -16.86 -11.78 2.19
N MET A 261 -17.48 -10.61 2.02
CA MET A 261 -16.74 -9.34 2.00
C MET A 261 -17.39 -8.27 2.87
N LEU A 262 -16.56 -7.65 3.72
CA LEU A 262 -16.91 -6.44 4.46
C LEU A 262 -16.20 -5.25 3.84
N PHE A 263 -16.94 -4.26 3.36
CA PHE A 263 -16.39 -3.00 2.84
C PHE A 263 -16.45 -1.93 3.91
N ILE A 264 -15.30 -1.39 4.30
CA ILE A 264 -15.17 -0.20 5.14
C ILE A 264 -14.96 0.99 4.21
N ASP A 265 -15.98 1.82 4.06
CA ASP A 265 -15.99 3.03 3.23
C ASP A 265 -15.57 4.23 4.09
N ALA A 266 -14.34 4.68 3.95
CA ALA A 266 -13.83 5.84 4.67
C ALA A 266 -14.36 7.14 4.03
N ILE A 267 -15.05 7.96 4.81
CA ILE A 267 -15.63 9.22 4.33
C ILE A 267 -15.21 10.36 5.24
N ALA A 268 -14.29 11.19 4.74
CA ALA A 268 -13.93 12.41 5.45
C ALA A 268 -15.10 13.40 5.43
N ARG A 269 -15.42 13.99 6.58
CA ARG A 269 -16.59 14.84 6.82
C ARG A 269 -16.76 15.93 5.77
N GLN A 270 -15.67 16.62 5.41
CA GLN A 270 -15.67 17.71 4.42
C GLN A 270 -15.96 17.23 2.98
N TYR A 271 -15.84 15.93 2.69
CA TYR A 271 -16.08 15.36 1.35
C TYR A 271 -17.31 14.47 1.27
N LYS A 272 -18.13 14.42 2.35
CA LYS A 272 -19.30 13.54 2.46
C LYS A 272 -20.25 13.68 1.25
N ASP A 273 -20.46 14.91 0.80
CA ASP A 273 -21.38 15.23 -0.30
C ASP A 273 -20.66 15.39 -1.65
N SER A 274 -19.40 15.02 -1.77
CA SER A 274 -18.70 15.08 -3.03
C SER A 274 -19.21 14.05 -4.03
N LYS A 275 -19.14 14.38 -5.32
CA LYS A 275 -19.51 13.45 -6.41
C LYS A 275 -18.71 12.15 -6.32
N TYR A 276 -17.43 12.27 -6.00
CA TYR A 276 -16.53 11.12 -5.85
C TYR A 276 -16.98 10.20 -4.72
N THR A 277 -17.25 10.74 -3.53
CA THR A 277 -17.68 9.94 -2.37
C THR A 277 -19.01 9.21 -2.64
N ARG A 278 -19.97 9.92 -3.21
CA ARG A 278 -21.28 9.30 -3.58
C ARG A 278 -21.09 8.18 -4.61
N GLN A 279 -20.22 8.38 -5.60
CA GLN A 279 -19.95 7.34 -6.61
C GLN A 279 -19.23 6.13 -6.00
N LYS A 280 -18.21 6.34 -5.16
CA LYS A 280 -17.50 5.26 -4.45
C LYS A 280 -18.46 4.42 -3.61
N ASN A 281 -19.29 5.05 -2.80
CA ASN A 281 -20.29 4.34 -1.98
C ASN A 281 -21.29 3.55 -2.84
N LYS A 282 -21.74 4.13 -3.95
CA LYS A 282 -22.60 3.43 -4.92
C LYS A 282 -21.92 2.21 -5.51
N ASP A 283 -20.65 2.34 -5.90
CA ASP A 283 -19.85 1.24 -6.49
C ASP A 283 -19.67 0.09 -5.48
N TYR A 284 -19.41 0.40 -4.20
CA TYR A 284 -19.33 -0.62 -3.15
C TYR A 284 -20.65 -1.35 -2.95
N LYS A 285 -21.77 -0.63 -2.89
CA LYS A 285 -23.12 -1.24 -2.76
C LYS A 285 -23.47 -2.09 -3.97
N GLU A 286 -23.13 -1.62 -5.18
CA GLU A 286 -23.34 -2.38 -6.42
C GLU A 286 -22.51 -3.66 -6.44
N PHE A 287 -21.26 -3.60 -6.01
CA PHE A 287 -20.40 -4.79 -5.93
C PHE A 287 -20.89 -5.76 -4.85
N ALA A 288 -21.19 -5.25 -3.65
CA ALA A 288 -21.68 -6.02 -2.52
C ALA A 288 -23.00 -6.75 -2.84
N SER A 289 -23.93 -6.13 -3.59
CA SER A 289 -25.20 -6.74 -3.98
C SER A 289 -25.07 -7.98 -4.88
N LYS A 290 -23.88 -8.22 -5.42
CA LYS A 290 -23.57 -9.39 -6.29
C LYS A 290 -22.93 -10.54 -5.50
N LEU A 291 -22.60 -10.33 -4.24
CA LEU A 291 -22.03 -11.34 -3.34
C LEU A 291 -23.13 -12.00 -2.50
N LEU A 292 -22.95 -13.26 -2.12
CA LEU A 292 -23.90 -13.96 -1.23
C LEU A 292 -23.86 -13.38 0.18
N ILE A 293 -22.68 -13.00 0.66
CA ILE A 293 -22.45 -12.45 1.99
C ILE A 293 -21.62 -11.18 1.86
N ALA A 294 -22.23 -10.03 2.13
CA ALA A 294 -21.51 -8.77 2.13
C ALA A 294 -22.15 -7.74 3.07
N ASP A 295 -21.31 -6.84 3.59
CA ASP A 295 -21.71 -5.63 4.29
C ASP A 295 -20.91 -4.43 3.76
N VAL A 296 -21.52 -3.25 3.79
CA VAL A 296 -20.86 -1.97 3.54
C VAL A 296 -21.07 -1.09 4.77
N LYS A 297 -19.96 -0.73 5.43
CA LYS A 297 -19.95 0.13 6.61
C LYS A 297 -19.22 1.43 6.31
N ILE A 298 -19.85 2.54 6.65
CA ILE A 298 -19.23 3.85 6.52
C ILE A 298 -18.59 4.21 7.86
N ILE A 299 -17.31 4.60 7.82
CA ILE A 299 -16.61 5.14 8.98
C ILE A 299 -16.12 6.55 8.62
N GLU A 300 -16.36 7.52 9.51
CA GLU A 300 -15.87 8.88 9.30
C GLU A 300 -14.35 8.93 9.46
N GLY A 301 -13.65 9.38 8.43
CA GLY A 301 -12.21 9.49 8.43
C GLY A 301 -11.62 9.65 7.02
N THR A 302 -10.29 9.78 6.97
CA THR A 302 -9.55 9.88 5.72
C THR A 302 -9.32 8.51 5.09
N HIS A 303 -8.73 8.49 3.90
CA HIS A 303 -8.37 7.26 3.18
C HIS A 303 -7.52 6.29 4.04
N SER A 304 -6.64 6.80 4.91
CA SER A 304 -5.86 6.00 5.87
C SER A 304 -6.67 5.69 7.14
N ILE A 305 -7.89 5.19 7.00
CA ILE A 305 -8.86 4.98 8.08
C ILE A 305 -8.33 4.08 9.21
N TYR A 306 -7.41 3.17 8.89
CA TYR A 306 -6.74 2.29 9.86
C TYR A 306 -5.94 3.05 10.94
N LEU A 307 -5.59 4.33 10.71
CA LEU A 307 -4.93 5.20 11.70
C LEU A 307 -5.93 5.86 12.64
N TYR A 308 -7.14 6.13 12.16
CA TYR A 308 -8.12 6.95 12.88
C TYR A 308 -9.16 6.14 13.65
N ALA A 309 -9.51 4.96 13.13
CA ALA A 309 -10.58 4.14 13.70
C ALA A 309 -10.18 2.65 13.89
N PRO A 310 -8.97 2.33 14.41
CA PRO A 310 -8.52 0.94 14.49
C PRO A 310 -9.40 0.07 15.39
N ASP A 311 -9.92 0.60 16.50
CA ASP A 311 -10.80 -0.13 17.42
C ASP A 311 -12.18 -0.39 16.81
N GLU A 312 -12.74 0.59 16.11
CA GLU A 312 -14.03 0.47 15.42
C GLU A 312 -13.94 -0.54 14.27
N ILE A 313 -12.87 -0.45 13.45
CA ILE A 313 -12.62 -1.40 12.36
C ILE A 313 -12.49 -2.82 12.92
N TYR A 314 -11.69 -3.02 13.97
CA TYR A 314 -11.53 -4.32 14.62
C TYR A 314 -12.88 -4.89 15.06
N LYS A 315 -13.66 -4.10 15.80
CA LYS A 315 -14.98 -4.53 16.28
C LYS A 315 -15.91 -4.95 15.13
N ILE A 316 -16.06 -4.10 14.12
CA ILE A 316 -16.94 -4.37 12.97
C ILE A 316 -16.45 -5.61 12.20
N ALA A 317 -15.13 -5.75 12.01
CA ALA A 317 -14.53 -6.88 11.31
C ALA A 317 -14.77 -8.19 12.06
N MET A 318 -14.51 -8.23 13.38
CA MET A 318 -14.73 -9.44 14.18
C MET A 318 -16.21 -9.81 14.29
N ASP A 319 -17.10 -8.84 14.39
CA ASP A 319 -18.55 -9.09 14.36
C ASP A 319 -18.97 -9.70 13.01
N PHE A 320 -18.43 -9.19 11.90
CA PHE A 320 -18.70 -9.74 10.57
C PHE A 320 -18.17 -11.17 10.43
N ILE A 321 -16.92 -11.43 10.82
CA ILE A 321 -16.32 -12.78 10.76
C ILE A 321 -17.11 -13.76 11.58
N LYS A 322 -17.38 -13.46 12.86
CA LYS A 322 -18.08 -14.35 13.79
C LYS A 322 -19.52 -14.68 13.33
N ASN A 323 -20.23 -13.69 12.81
CA ASN A 323 -21.66 -13.84 12.53
C ASN A 323 -21.96 -14.31 11.10
N LYS A 324 -21.07 -14.06 10.14
CA LYS A 324 -21.33 -14.28 8.72
C LYS A 324 -20.32 -15.21 8.01
N VAL A 325 -19.11 -15.37 8.55
CA VAL A 325 -18.07 -16.20 7.91
C VAL A 325 -17.96 -17.56 8.59
N VAL A 326 -18.01 -17.60 9.92
CA VAL A 326 -17.82 -18.85 10.71
C VAL A 326 -19.12 -19.66 10.80
N LYS A 327 -20.29 -19.05 10.62
CA LYS A 327 -21.59 -19.73 10.72
C LYS A 327 -22.04 -20.45 9.44
N ASN A 328 -21.31 -20.29 8.36
CA ASN A 328 -21.56 -20.94 7.07
C ASN A 328 -20.42 -21.90 6.73
#